data_7ba08b1d73fb790e07bc8f347dd7a874
#
_entry.id   7ba08b1d73fb790e07bc8f347dd7a874
#
_cell.length_a   1.000
_cell.length_b   1.000
_cell.length_c   1.000
_cell.angle_alpha   90.00
_cell.angle_beta   90.00
_cell.angle_gamma   90.00
#
_symmetry.space_group_name_H-M   'P 1'
#
loop_
_entity.id
_entity.type
_entity.pdbx_description
1 polymer ?
#
loop_
_entity_poly.entity_id
_entity_poly.type
_entity_poly.pdbx_seq_one_letter_code
_entity_poly.pdbx_strand_id
1 'polypeptide(L)'
;LLLAFCPAFAWAVPANRAAPGYTRVAIETSVGTITVAVDNKRAPRTSANFLAYVDDGRFDGVTFYRAARRKSDPRLGLIQGGIDTDARRSLPPIPHEPTSKTGLRHLDATLSMARPNRPDSAMGNFFITAGATPNMDARGDYIGYAAFGHVVAGMDVVRRILEMPTCCGSGPMRGQMIIKPVTILRARRLDGVARPTRGVKPWLIGLRRKAAR
;
A
#
# COMPACT_ATOMS: atom_id res chain seq x y z
N LEU A 1 46.18 -8.86 -34.01
CA LEU A 1 45.08 -9.42 -33.20
C LEU A 1 44.09 -8.30 -32.85
N LEU A 2 43.04 -8.11 -33.63
CA LEU A 2 41.98 -7.14 -33.36
C LEU A 2 40.94 -7.78 -32.42
N LEU A 3 40.83 -7.25 -31.21
CA LEU A 3 39.74 -7.57 -30.27
C LEU A 3 38.51 -6.77 -30.68
N ALA A 4 37.48 -7.47 -31.18
CA ALA A 4 36.17 -6.91 -31.43
C ALA A 4 35.45 -6.68 -30.11
N PHE A 5 35.22 -5.42 -29.75
CA PHE A 5 34.38 -5.00 -28.63
C PHE A 5 32.92 -5.12 -29.08
N CYS A 6 32.19 -6.11 -28.56
CA CYS A 6 30.78 -6.25 -28.78
C CYS A 6 30.05 -5.36 -27.75
N PRO A 7 29.29 -4.31 -28.15
CA PRO A 7 28.51 -3.55 -27.21
C PRO A 7 27.32 -4.39 -26.73
N ALA A 8 27.26 -4.69 -25.44
CA ALA A 8 26.09 -5.26 -24.80
C ALA A 8 24.95 -4.22 -24.88
N PHE A 9 24.01 -4.46 -25.78
CA PHE A 9 22.75 -3.73 -25.80
C PHE A 9 21.95 -4.10 -24.55
N ALA A 10 22.10 -3.31 -23.49
CA ALA A 10 21.16 -3.32 -22.39
C ALA A 10 19.82 -2.81 -22.92
N TRP A 11 18.87 -3.71 -23.10
CA TRP A 11 17.47 -3.33 -23.35
C TRP A 11 16.93 -2.60 -22.13
N ALA A 12 16.97 -1.28 -22.18
CA ALA A 12 16.25 -0.44 -21.25
C ALA A 12 14.76 -0.76 -21.38
N VAL A 13 14.19 -1.43 -20.40
CA VAL A 13 12.74 -1.61 -20.31
C VAL A 13 12.14 -0.20 -20.29
N PRO A 14 11.23 0.16 -21.21
CA PRO A 14 10.66 1.49 -21.24
C PRO A 14 10.02 1.77 -19.88
N ALA A 15 10.33 2.92 -19.27
CA ALA A 15 9.87 3.36 -17.94
C ALA A 15 8.33 3.35 -17.79
N ASN A 16 7.61 3.04 -18.85
CA ASN A 16 6.15 3.05 -18.94
C ASN A 16 5.48 1.67 -18.80
N ARG A 17 6.21 0.60 -18.45
CA ARG A 17 5.63 -0.74 -18.28
C ARG A 17 6.11 -1.39 -16.98
N ALA A 18 5.18 -2.10 -16.30
CA ALA A 18 5.54 -2.91 -15.13
C ALA A 18 6.49 -4.05 -15.51
N ALA A 19 7.37 -4.43 -14.59
CA ALA A 19 8.10 -5.68 -14.70
C ALA A 19 7.12 -6.88 -14.74
N PRO A 20 7.46 -7.99 -15.42
CA PRO A 20 6.59 -9.17 -15.46
C PRO A 20 6.20 -9.66 -14.07
N GLY A 21 4.92 -9.95 -13.85
CA GLY A 21 4.38 -10.38 -12.56
C GLY A 21 3.99 -9.24 -11.62
N TYR A 22 4.19 -7.98 -11.99
CA TYR A 22 3.76 -6.81 -11.22
C TYR A 22 2.63 -6.05 -11.90
N THR A 23 1.84 -5.35 -11.08
CA THR A 23 0.88 -4.34 -11.53
C THR A 23 1.20 -3.04 -10.79
N ARG A 24 1.43 -1.95 -11.54
CA ARG A 24 1.61 -0.64 -10.92
C ARG A 24 0.27 0.02 -10.64
N VAL A 25 0.23 0.74 -9.53
CA VAL A 25 -0.92 1.54 -9.10
C VAL A 25 -0.42 2.93 -8.72
N ALA A 26 -1.04 3.96 -9.26
CA ALA A 26 -0.86 5.33 -8.80
C ALA A 26 -1.85 5.62 -7.66
N ILE A 27 -1.34 6.09 -6.53
CA ILE A 27 -2.09 6.58 -5.38
C ILE A 27 -1.90 8.09 -5.36
N GLU A 28 -2.86 8.82 -5.90
CA GLU A 28 -2.86 10.28 -5.98
C GLU A 28 -3.33 10.82 -4.63
N THR A 29 -2.50 11.59 -3.94
CA THR A 29 -2.84 12.17 -2.63
C THR A 29 -2.87 13.68 -2.68
N SER A 30 -3.42 14.31 -1.62
CA SER A 30 -3.43 15.77 -1.49
C SER A 30 -2.03 16.40 -1.35
N VAL A 31 -0.97 15.59 -1.20
CA VAL A 31 0.41 16.06 -1.04
C VAL A 31 1.38 15.46 -2.07
N GLY A 32 0.87 14.80 -3.09
CA GLY A 32 1.65 14.21 -4.18
C GLY A 32 1.23 12.79 -4.51
N THR A 33 1.85 12.20 -5.52
CA THR A 33 1.52 10.85 -6.00
C THR A 33 2.56 9.84 -5.54
N ILE A 34 2.09 8.69 -5.04
CA ILE A 34 2.89 7.52 -4.71
C ILE A 34 2.55 6.45 -5.76
N THR A 35 3.56 5.94 -6.46
CA THR A 35 3.37 4.81 -7.36
C THR A 35 3.92 3.55 -6.73
N VAL A 36 3.07 2.54 -6.61
CA VAL A 36 3.43 1.23 -6.05
C VAL A 36 3.38 0.15 -7.12
N ALA A 37 4.22 -0.87 -7.01
CA ALA A 37 4.16 -2.09 -7.79
C ALA A 37 3.75 -3.26 -6.89
N VAL A 38 2.60 -3.88 -7.16
CA VAL A 38 2.09 -5.03 -6.43
C VAL A 38 2.56 -6.32 -7.08
N ASP A 39 3.01 -7.28 -6.28
CA ASP A 39 3.58 -8.55 -6.71
C ASP A 39 2.49 -9.62 -6.84
N ASN A 40 1.94 -9.74 -8.03
CA ASN A 40 0.87 -10.70 -8.33
C ASN A 40 1.34 -12.16 -8.31
N LYS A 41 2.67 -12.39 -8.40
CA LYS A 41 3.23 -13.72 -8.46
C LYS A 41 3.50 -14.31 -7.08
N ARG A 42 4.13 -13.55 -6.19
CA ARG A 42 4.54 -14.02 -4.86
C ARG A 42 3.45 -13.87 -3.81
N ALA A 43 2.64 -12.80 -3.89
CA ALA A 43 1.52 -12.55 -2.98
C ALA A 43 0.18 -12.38 -3.77
N PRO A 44 -0.28 -13.43 -4.48
CA PRO A 44 -1.39 -13.30 -5.42
C PRO A 44 -2.72 -12.92 -4.77
N ARG A 45 -3.04 -13.45 -3.60
CA ARG A 45 -4.30 -13.16 -2.89
C ARG A 45 -4.31 -11.74 -2.34
N THR A 46 -3.22 -11.32 -1.72
CA THR A 46 -3.06 -9.98 -1.15
C THR A 46 -3.07 -8.92 -2.25
N SER A 47 -2.34 -9.17 -3.34
CA SER A 47 -2.32 -8.30 -4.52
C SER A 47 -3.70 -8.18 -5.18
N ALA A 48 -4.40 -9.30 -5.36
CA ALA A 48 -5.75 -9.31 -5.94
C ALA A 48 -6.75 -8.52 -5.07
N ASN A 49 -6.67 -8.68 -3.74
CA ASN A 49 -7.48 -7.91 -2.80
C ASN A 49 -7.23 -6.41 -2.93
N PHE A 50 -5.96 -5.98 -2.85
CA PHE A 50 -5.61 -4.56 -2.98
C PHE A 50 -6.08 -3.98 -4.32
N LEU A 51 -5.89 -4.72 -5.41
CA LEU A 51 -6.33 -4.32 -6.74
C LEU A 51 -7.85 -4.25 -6.86
N ALA A 52 -8.61 -5.09 -6.16
CA ALA A 52 -10.07 -5.00 -6.11
C ALA A 52 -10.54 -3.71 -5.44
N TYR A 53 -9.87 -3.27 -4.36
CA TYR A 53 -10.14 -1.96 -3.74
C TYR A 53 -9.83 -0.81 -4.69
N VAL A 54 -8.73 -0.89 -5.44
CA VAL A 54 -8.35 0.10 -6.47
C VAL A 54 -9.39 0.16 -7.58
N ASP A 55 -9.72 -1.00 -8.16
CA ASP A 55 -10.62 -1.11 -9.31
C ASP A 55 -12.04 -0.68 -8.98
N ASP A 56 -12.48 -0.90 -7.74
CA ASP A 56 -13.78 -0.44 -7.24
C ASP A 56 -13.81 1.04 -6.87
N GLY A 57 -12.66 1.73 -6.80
CA GLY A 57 -12.56 3.09 -6.27
C GLY A 57 -12.82 3.17 -4.77
N ARG A 58 -12.59 2.08 -4.00
CA ARG A 58 -12.80 2.03 -2.55
C ARG A 58 -11.78 2.85 -1.78
N PHE A 59 -10.63 3.16 -2.39
CA PHE A 59 -9.62 4.03 -1.82
C PHE A 59 -9.82 5.52 -2.14
N ASP A 60 -10.75 5.87 -3.03
CA ASP A 60 -10.99 7.28 -3.36
C ASP A 60 -11.66 8.01 -2.19
N GLY A 61 -11.04 9.09 -1.73
CA GLY A 61 -11.51 9.88 -0.59
C GLY A 61 -11.18 9.31 0.79
N VAL A 62 -10.49 8.16 0.91
CA VAL A 62 -9.93 7.68 2.19
C VAL A 62 -8.61 8.39 2.50
N THR A 63 -7.98 8.08 3.64
CA THR A 63 -6.82 8.82 4.09
C THR A 63 -5.64 7.95 4.48
N PHE A 64 -4.43 8.51 4.44
CA PHE A 64 -3.35 8.11 5.32
C PHE A 64 -3.61 8.77 6.66
N TYR A 65 -3.93 7.95 7.67
CA TYR A 65 -4.37 8.41 8.98
C TYR A 65 -3.34 8.20 10.08
N ARG A 66 -2.30 7.41 9.85
CA ARG A 66 -1.28 7.05 10.83
C ARG A 66 0.13 7.22 10.27
N ALA A 67 1.01 7.81 11.10
CA ALA A 67 2.44 7.92 10.87
C ALA A 67 3.17 7.39 12.13
N ALA A 68 3.71 6.18 12.02
CA ALA A 68 4.40 5.51 13.13
C ALA A 68 5.91 5.66 12.94
N ARG A 69 6.48 6.69 13.55
CA ARG A 69 7.92 6.97 13.51
C ARG A 69 8.67 6.08 14.49
N ARG A 70 9.86 5.66 14.09
CA ARG A 70 10.79 4.92 14.96
C ARG A 70 11.41 5.88 15.98
N LYS A 71 11.44 5.50 17.25
CA LYS A 71 11.97 6.36 18.32
C LYS A 71 13.47 6.66 18.15
N SER A 72 14.25 5.69 17.66
CA SER A 72 15.70 5.84 17.44
C SER A 72 16.05 6.71 16.25
N ASP A 73 15.19 6.77 15.22
CA ASP A 73 15.33 7.63 14.05
C ASP A 73 13.94 7.96 13.49
N PRO A 74 13.42 9.18 13.77
CA PRO A 74 12.09 9.58 13.32
C PRO A 74 11.89 9.68 11.80
N ARG A 75 12.99 9.65 11.01
CA ARG A 75 12.91 9.60 9.54
C ARG A 75 12.50 8.21 9.04
N LEU A 76 12.58 7.21 9.94
CA LEU A 76 12.23 5.82 9.67
C LEU A 76 10.91 5.46 10.37
N GLY A 77 10.19 4.51 9.77
CA GLY A 77 8.92 4.04 10.32
C GLY A 77 7.98 3.54 9.26
N LEU A 78 6.70 3.87 9.38
CA LEU A 78 5.68 3.55 8.38
C LEU A 78 4.56 4.60 8.36
N ILE A 79 3.93 4.71 7.21
CA ILE A 79 2.63 5.38 7.07
C ILE A 79 1.56 4.32 6.81
N GLN A 80 0.37 4.50 7.40
CA GLN A 80 -0.76 3.57 7.22
C GLN A 80 -1.99 4.33 6.76
N GLY A 81 -2.67 3.76 5.77
CA GLY A 81 -3.88 4.31 5.19
C GLY A 81 -4.84 3.22 4.75
N GLY A 82 -5.93 3.65 4.13
CA GLY A 82 -6.97 2.77 3.62
C GLY A 82 -8.34 3.11 4.16
N ILE A 83 -9.21 2.11 4.23
CA ILE A 83 -10.63 2.29 4.60
C ILE A 83 -10.85 2.60 6.09
N ASP A 84 -9.80 2.56 6.91
CA ASP A 84 -9.86 2.67 8.37
C ASP A 84 -10.88 1.68 8.94
N THR A 85 -11.95 2.19 9.53
CA THR A 85 -13.08 1.41 10.08
C THR A 85 -14.36 1.53 9.26
N ASP A 86 -14.32 2.11 8.04
CA ASP A 86 -15.51 2.26 7.19
C ASP A 86 -15.97 0.92 6.61
N ALA A 87 -16.88 0.25 7.33
CA ALA A 87 -17.45 -1.03 6.91
C ALA A 87 -18.14 -0.97 5.53
N ARG A 88 -18.63 0.20 5.11
CA ARG A 88 -19.29 0.37 3.80
C ARG A 88 -18.33 0.16 2.64
N ARG A 89 -17.02 0.35 2.88
CA ARG A 89 -15.94 0.17 1.90
C ARG A 89 -15.29 -1.20 1.98
N SER A 90 -15.60 -2.00 3.01
CA SER A 90 -14.97 -3.30 3.23
C SER A 90 -15.34 -4.32 2.15
N LEU A 91 -14.37 -5.09 1.72
CA LEU A 91 -14.53 -6.39 1.08
C LEU A 91 -14.34 -7.48 2.13
N PRO A 92 -14.75 -8.72 1.88
CA PRO A 92 -14.47 -9.84 2.78
C PRO A 92 -12.99 -9.94 3.12
N PRO A 93 -12.64 -10.35 4.36
CA PRO A 93 -11.25 -10.54 4.74
C PRO A 93 -10.60 -11.68 3.94
N ILE A 94 -9.29 -11.61 3.79
CA ILE A 94 -8.52 -12.57 2.98
C ILE A 94 -7.61 -13.43 3.83
N PRO A 95 -7.30 -14.67 3.39
CA PRO A 95 -6.28 -15.50 3.98
C PRO A 95 -4.92 -14.81 3.97
N HIS A 96 -4.18 -14.96 5.08
CA HIS A 96 -2.87 -14.36 5.26
C HIS A 96 -1.80 -15.01 4.36
N GLU A 97 -0.98 -14.19 3.73
CA GLU A 97 0.19 -14.62 2.95
C GLU A 97 1.48 -14.17 3.67
N PRO A 98 2.00 -14.94 4.65
CA PRO A 98 3.15 -14.54 5.43
C PRO A 98 4.43 -14.46 4.60
N THR A 99 5.36 -13.60 5.02
CA THR A 99 6.64 -13.41 4.33
C THR A 99 7.48 -14.70 4.27
N SER A 100 7.30 -15.63 5.22
CA SER A 100 7.93 -16.96 5.20
C SER A 100 7.49 -17.83 4.02
N LYS A 101 6.29 -17.60 3.47
CA LYS A 101 5.78 -18.31 2.28
C LYS A 101 6.04 -17.55 0.99
N THR A 102 5.89 -16.23 1.02
CA THR A 102 6.03 -15.41 -0.18
C THR A 102 7.49 -15.09 -0.53
N GLY A 103 8.40 -15.16 0.44
CA GLY A 103 9.79 -14.73 0.32
C GLY A 103 9.94 -13.19 0.22
N LEU A 104 8.85 -12.44 0.31
CA LEU A 104 8.88 -10.98 0.41
C LEU A 104 9.31 -10.56 1.81
N ARG A 105 9.98 -9.40 1.93
CA ARG A 105 10.47 -8.88 3.21
C ARG A 105 10.07 -7.43 3.38
N HIS A 106 9.98 -6.99 4.64
CA HIS A 106 9.75 -5.58 4.98
C HIS A 106 11.05 -4.78 4.93
N LEU A 107 11.49 -4.47 3.71
CA LEU A 107 12.60 -3.57 3.41
C LEU A 107 12.12 -2.11 3.40
N ASP A 108 12.99 -1.17 3.01
CA ASP A 108 12.56 0.19 2.68
C ASP A 108 11.53 0.16 1.53
N ALA A 109 10.59 1.09 1.55
CA ALA A 109 9.56 1.23 0.51
C ALA A 109 8.60 0.02 0.35
N THR A 110 8.54 -0.92 1.31
CA THR A 110 7.64 -2.08 1.20
C THR A 110 6.19 -1.68 1.42
N LEU A 111 5.31 -2.18 0.53
CA LEU A 111 3.85 -2.13 0.66
C LEU A 111 3.36 -3.42 1.33
N SER A 112 2.61 -3.30 2.42
CA SER A 112 2.15 -4.42 3.23
C SER A 112 0.72 -4.22 3.74
N MET A 113 -0.02 -5.31 3.99
CA MET A 113 -1.38 -5.25 4.52
C MET A 113 -1.38 -5.02 6.03
N ALA A 114 -2.15 -4.03 6.45
CA ALA A 114 -2.50 -3.87 7.86
C ALA A 114 -3.68 -4.77 8.21
N ARG A 115 -3.65 -5.35 9.41
CA ARG A 115 -4.70 -6.23 9.94
C ARG A 115 -4.84 -6.10 11.45
N PRO A 116 -5.98 -6.42 12.02
CA PRO A 116 -6.13 -6.71 13.44
C PRO A 116 -5.28 -7.93 13.87
N ASN A 117 -5.38 -8.32 15.14
CA ASN A 117 -4.57 -9.40 15.70
C ASN A 117 -4.83 -10.79 15.08
N ARG A 118 -5.99 -11.02 14.48
CA ARG A 118 -6.33 -12.30 13.83
C ARG A 118 -5.60 -12.43 12.49
N PRO A 119 -5.05 -13.61 12.14
CA PRO A 119 -4.33 -13.84 10.88
C PRO A 119 -5.13 -13.44 9.64
N ASP A 120 -6.24 -14.10 9.40
CA ASP A 120 -7.06 -13.97 8.19
C ASP A 120 -8.09 -12.86 8.33
N SER A 121 -7.62 -11.65 8.68
CA SER A 121 -8.49 -10.50 8.96
C SER A 121 -8.14 -9.25 8.16
N ALA A 122 -7.19 -9.35 7.23
CA ALA A 122 -6.82 -8.23 6.37
C ALA A 122 -7.95 -7.91 5.39
N MET A 123 -8.25 -6.62 5.22
CA MET A 123 -9.27 -6.10 4.31
C MET A 123 -8.68 -4.99 3.42
N GLY A 124 -9.00 -3.71 3.70
CA GLY A 124 -8.64 -2.57 2.88
C GLY A 124 -7.67 -1.59 3.53
N ASN A 125 -7.00 -1.96 4.62
CA ASN A 125 -5.98 -1.13 5.24
C ASN A 125 -4.59 -1.64 4.89
N PHE A 126 -3.68 -0.72 4.56
CA PHE A 126 -2.32 -1.04 4.15
C PHE A 126 -1.32 -0.05 4.76
N PHE A 127 -0.06 -0.40 4.76
CA PHE A 127 1.01 0.50 5.18
C PHE A 127 2.19 0.44 4.20
N ILE A 128 2.97 1.51 4.21
CA ILE A 128 4.21 1.64 3.45
C ILE A 128 5.34 1.92 4.44
N THR A 129 6.43 1.17 4.35
CA THR A 129 7.60 1.35 5.19
C THR A 129 8.52 2.45 4.66
N ALA A 130 9.06 3.25 5.57
CA ALA A 130 10.20 4.11 5.35
C ALA A 130 11.37 3.56 6.19
N GLY A 131 12.26 2.86 5.53
CA GLY A 131 13.31 2.05 6.13
C GLY A 131 12.89 0.60 6.43
N ALA A 132 13.87 -0.29 6.49
CA ALA A 132 13.65 -1.71 6.73
C ALA A 132 13.02 -1.98 8.12
N THR A 133 12.04 -2.86 8.17
CA THR A 133 11.30 -3.26 9.39
C THR A 133 11.22 -4.78 9.52
N PRO A 134 12.35 -5.49 9.65
CA PRO A 134 12.39 -6.95 9.64
C PRO A 134 11.65 -7.61 10.82
N ASN A 135 11.33 -6.87 11.87
CA ASN A 135 10.45 -7.31 12.95
C ASN A 135 8.99 -7.50 12.53
N MET A 136 8.61 -7.07 11.34
CA MET A 136 7.28 -7.32 10.74
C MET A 136 7.25 -8.58 9.88
N ASP A 137 8.39 -9.19 9.59
CA ASP A 137 8.47 -10.45 8.85
C ASP A 137 8.05 -11.63 9.73
N ALA A 138 7.46 -12.64 9.09
CA ALA A 138 7.10 -13.90 9.76
C ALA A 138 8.37 -14.64 10.22
N ARG A 139 8.36 -15.11 11.48
CA ARG A 139 9.50 -15.80 12.10
C ARG A 139 9.05 -16.68 13.26
N GLY A 140 9.36 -17.97 13.22
CA GLY A 140 8.84 -18.92 14.21
C GLY A 140 7.31 -18.87 14.24
N ASP A 141 6.73 -18.76 15.43
CA ASP A 141 5.27 -18.67 15.63
C ASP A 141 4.68 -17.29 15.31
N TYR A 142 5.54 -16.29 15.13
CA TYR A 142 5.09 -14.97 14.71
C TYR A 142 4.81 -14.94 13.21
N ILE A 143 3.53 -14.82 12.87
CA ILE A 143 3.06 -14.87 11.48
C ILE A 143 3.36 -13.60 10.67
N GLY A 144 3.77 -12.52 11.30
CA GLY A 144 4.11 -11.24 10.66
C GLY A 144 2.96 -10.56 9.94
N TYR A 145 3.31 -9.71 8.99
CA TYR A 145 2.40 -9.03 8.07
C TYR A 145 2.63 -9.50 6.64
N ALA A 146 1.62 -9.33 5.79
CA ALA A 146 1.69 -9.74 4.39
C ALA A 146 2.28 -8.60 3.53
N ALA A 147 3.60 -8.64 3.30
CA ALA A 147 4.23 -7.82 2.29
C ALA A 147 3.80 -8.29 0.90
N PHE A 148 3.39 -7.36 0.02
CA PHE A 148 2.85 -7.72 -1.30
C PHE A 148 3.27 -6.78 -2.43
N GLY A 149 4.18 -5.84 -2.18
CA GLY A 149 4.65 -4.90 -3.18
C GLY A 149 5.64 -3.90 -2.62
N HIS A 150 5.96 -2.91 -3.42
CA HIS A 150 6.88 -1.84 -3.04
C HIS A 150 6.57 -0.55 -3.80
N VAL A 151 7.04 0.58 -3.27
CA VAL A 151 6.99 1.89 -3.93
C VAL A 151 8.05 1.94 -5.03
N VAL A 152 7.65 2.34 -6.23
CA VAL A 152 8.54 2.53 -7.38
C VAL A 152 8.78 4.00 -7.70
N ALA A 153 7.91 4.91 -7.20
CA ALA A 153 8.09 6.35 -7.28
C ALA A 153 7.30 7.05 -6.17
N GLY A 154 7.76 8.21 -5.70
CA GLY A 154 7.06 9.01 -4.68
C GLY A 154 7.43 8.66 -3.24
N MET A 155 8.62 8.11 -2.97
CA MET A 155 9.10 7.91 -1.60
C MET A 155 9.32 9.22 -0.83
N ASP A 156 9.55 10.33 -1.51
CA ASP A 156 9.55 11.68 -0.93
C ASP A 156 8.18 12.04 -0.37
N VAL A 157 7.08 11.67 -1.07
CA VAL A 157 5.71 11.85 -0.58
C VAL A 157 5.45 10.96 0.65
N VAL A 158 5.92 9.70 0.65
CA VAL A 158 5.83 8.80 1.82
C VAL A 158 6.53 9.41 3.03
N ARG A 159 7.75 9.93 2.87
CA ARG A 159 8.50 10.58 3.96
C ARG A 159 7.81 11.84 4.44
N ARG A 160 7.30 12.68 3.54
CA ARG A 160 6.51 13.87 3.89
C ARG A 160 5.28 13.52 4.72
N ILE A 161 4.57 12.44 4.39
CA ILE A 161 3.43 11.96 5.19
C ILE A 161 3.90 11.43 6.55
N LEU A 162 5.04 10.73 6.61
CA LEU A 162 5.60 10.23 7.87
C LEU A 162 5.96 11.37 8.85
N GLU A 163 6.38 12.51 8.33
CA GLU A 163 6.75 13.70 9.11
C GLU A 163 5.55 14.51 9.62
N MET A 164 4.33 14.22 9.16
CA MET A 164 3.12 14.94 9.58
C MET A 164 2.95 14.91 11.11
N PRO A 165 2.46 16.01 11.72
CA PRO A 165 2.17 16.06 13.14
C PRO A 165 1.17 14.96 13.55
N THR A 166 1.47 14.28 14.66
CA THR A 166 0.66 13.18 15.18
C THR A 166 0.25 13.40 16.63
N CYS A 167 -0.89 12.85 17.00
CA CYS A 167 -1.40 12.80 18.37
C CYS A 167 -2.15 11.48 18.61
N CYS A 168 -2.82 11.42 19.73
CA CYS A 168 -3.97 10.55 19.99
C CYS A 168 -3.72 9.06 19.67
N GLY A 169 -4.80 8.32 19.41
CA GLY A 169 -4.74 6.87 19.24
C GLY A 169 -4.72 6.12 20.57
N SER A 170 -4.85 4.80 20.51
CA SER A 170 -4.86 3.91 21.66
C SER A 170 -3.96 2.70 21.43
N GLY A 171 -3.59 2.01 22.49
CA GLY A 171 -2.77 0.80 22.42
C GLY A 171 -1.49 1.01 21.60
N PRO A 172 -1.19 0.12 20.63
CA PRO A 172 0.00 0.22 19.80
C PRO A 172 0.05 1.45 18.86
N MET A 173 -1.08 2.16 18.70
CA MET A 173 -1.18 3.35 17.85
C MET A 173 -1.14 4.67 18.63
N ARG A 174 -0.93 4.62 19.95
CA ARG A 174 -0.88 5.83 20.80
C ARG A 174 0.17 6.83 20.31
N GLY A 175 -0.23 8.07 20.08
CA GLY A 175 0.63 9.16 19.60
C GLY A 175 0.97 9.11 18.10
N GLN A 176 0.31 8.24 17.34
CA GLN A 176 0.68 7.99 15.93
C GLN A 176 -0.42 8.39 14.93
N MET A 177 -1.56 8.88 15.39
CA MET A 177 -2.62 9.33 14.48
C MET A 177 -2.28 10.70 13.92
N ILE A 178 -2.33 10.85 12.61
CA ILE A 178 -2.04 12.12 11.92
C ILE A 178 -3.15 13.13 12.25
N ILE A 179 -2.78 14.32 12.77
CA ILE A 179 -3.74 15.35 13.19
C ILE A 179 -4.59 15.84 12.02
N LYS A 180 -3.96 16.02 10.84
CA LYS A 180 -4.63 16.35 9.58
C LYS A 180 -4.34 15.25 8.58
N PRO A 181 -5.17 14.19 8.54
CA PRO A 181 -4.95 13.04 7.66
C PRO A 181 -4.83 13.45 6.19
N VAL A 182 -3.92 12.79 5.47
CA VAL A 182 -3.66 13.07 4.05
C VAL A 182 -4.65 12.28 3.22
N THR A 183 -5.46 12.99 2.43
CA THR A 183 -6.48 12.36 1.58
C THR A 183 -5.87 11.65 0.38
N ILE A 184 -6.28 10.41 0.15
CA ILE A 184 -6.11 9.71 -1.12
C ILE A 184 -7.21 10.21 -2.05
N LEU A 185 -6.85 11.06 -3.00
CA LEU A 185 -7.79 11.65 -3.95
C LEU A 185 -8.33 10.57 -4.89
N ARG A 186 -7.43 9.70 -5.34
CA ARG A 186 -7.73 8.60 -6.25
C ARG A 186 -6.64 7.54 -6.22
N ALA A 187 -7.04 6.26 -6.36
CA ALA A 187 -6.13 5.16 -6.65
C ALA A 187 -6.51 4.48 -7.97
N ARG A 188 -5.55 4.30 -8.87
CA ARG A 188 -5.82 3.69 -10.18
C ARG A 188 -4.68 2.82 -10.68
N ARG A 189 -5.02 1.75 -11.40
CA ARG A 189 -4.04 0.95 -12.13
C ARG A 189 -3.34 1.77 -13.20
N LEU A 190 -2.06 1.52 -13.36
CA LEU A 190 -1.27 1.98 -14.50
C LEU A 190 -1.06 0.85 -15.52
N ASP A 191 -1.24 -0.41 -15.12
CA ASP A 191 -1.03 -1.58 -15.97
C ASP A 191 -2.24 -2.52 -15.92
N GLY A 192 -2.52 -3.16 -17.07
CA GLY A 192 -3.60 -4.12 -17.21
C GLY A 192 -5.00 -3.46 -17.25
N VAL A 193 -6.02 -4.30 -17.24
CA VAL A 193 -7.43 -3.87 -17.27
C VAL A 193 -8.02 -3.91 -15.88
N ALA A 194 -8.70 -2.84 -15.45
CA ALA A 194 -9.44 -2.79 -14.21
C ALA A 194 -10.57 -3.84 -14.21
N ARG A 195 -10.72 -4.54 -13.08
CA ARG A 195 -11.74 -5.58 -12.89
C ARG A 195 -12.55 -5.26 -11.63
N PRO A 196 -13.43 -4.23 -11.69
CA PRO A 196 -14.21 -3.85 -10.53
C PRO A 196 -15.12 -5.01 -10.10
N THR A 197 -15.31 -5.15 -8.80
CA THR A 197 -16.30 -6.08 -8.27
C THR A 197 -17.68 -5.58 -8.65
N ARG A 198 -18.62 -6.49 -8.91
CA ARG A 198 -20.02 -6.12 -9.25
C ARG A 198 -20.85 -5.74 -8.01
N GLY A 199 -20.21 -5.60 -6.86
CA GLY A 199 -20.86 -5.31 -5.59
C GLY A 199 -21.40 -3.89 -5.50
N VAL A 200 -22.41 -3.71 -4.63
CA VAL A 200 -22.94 -2.39 -4.28
C VAL A 200 -21.81 -1.52 -3.71
N LYS A 201 -21.83 -0.23 -4.06
CA LYS A 201 -20.85 0.77 -3.59
C LYS A 201 -21.51 1.78 -2.65
N PRO A 202 -21.84 1.42 -1.41
CA PRO A 202 -22.66 2.23 -0.51
C PRO A 202 -22.08 3.60 -0.20
N TRP A 203 -20.73 3.74 -0.24
CA TRP A 203 -20.05 5.01 0.01
C TRP A 203 -20.30 6.06 -1.09
N LEU A 204 -20.73 5.67 -2.28
CA LEU A 204 -21.07 6.61 -3.38
C LEU A 204 -22.49 7.18 -3.22
N ILE A 205 -23.37 6.55 -2.46
CA ILE A 205 -24.77 6.96 -2.30
C ILE A 205 -24.87 8.33 -1.62
N GLY A 206 -23.96 8.63 -0.66
CA GLY A 206 -23.93 9.91 0.05
C GLY A 206 -23.33 11.07 -0.73
N LEU A 207 -22.51 10.81 -1.74
CA LEU A 207 -21.85 11.85 -2.54
C LEU A 207 -22.83 12.52 -3.51
N ARG A 208 -23.79 11.78 -4.05
CA ARG A 208 -24.83 12.33 -4.95
C ARG A 208 -25.74 13.35 -4.28
N ARG A 209 -25.94 13.29 -2.96
CA ARG A 209 -26.77 14.27 -2.22
C ARG A 209 -26.08 15.59 -1.93
N LYS A 210 -24.74 15.63 -1.94
CA LYS A 210 -23.96 16.88 -1.74
C LYS A 210 -23.74 17.68 -3.02
N ALA A 211 -23.81 17.04 -4.18
CA ALA A 211 -23.67 17.70 -5.48
C ALA A 211 -25.01 18.30 -6.01
N ALA A 212 -26.13 18.05 -5.33
CA ALA A 212 -27.47 18.53 -5.70
C ALA A 212 -28.01 19.63 -4.77
N ARG A 213 -27.10 20.31 -4.01
CA ARG A 213 -27.46 21.48 -3.16
C ARG A 213 -26.60 22.67 -3.51
#